data_64b1b0f47015da1c7cfecade5bc7e906
#
_entry.id   64b1b0f47015da1c7cfecade5bc7e906
#
_cell.length_a   1.000
_cell.length_b   1.000
_cell.length_c   1.000
_cell.angle_alpha   90.00
_cell.angle_beta   90.00
_cell.angle_gamma   90.00
#
_symmetry.space_group_name_H-M   'P 1'
#
loop_
_entity.id
_entity.type
_entity.pdbx_description
1 polymer ?
#
loop_
_entity_poly.entity_id
_entity_poly.type
_entity_poly.pdbx_seq_one_letter_code
_entity_poly.pdbx_strand_id
1 'polypeptide(L)'
;FSTTLAYSVLDIVLMGRAREIGTFELPKPEDEAAAMKALRRLGLEDLADRNFRRLSGGQQQLVVIARELAGGAELLLLDEPTATLDLKRQETVLSLMESLAARGTGIIFTTHEPLHAGLVADDALLMLPGEKSLYGSADKILTPENLFEAYGVRIDAVAGKGAGRLIPDFEIRRGNLPQP
;
A
#
# COMPACT_ATOMS: atom_id res chain seq x y z
N PHE A 1 13.37 -24.64 24.94
CA PHE A 1 12.58 -25.07 23.77
C PHE A 1 11.68 -23.92 23.33
N SER A 2 12.14 -23.09 22.42
CA SER A 2 11.30 -22.09 21.77
C SER A 2 10.79 -22.74 20.48
N THR A 3 9.68 -23.46 20.53
CA THR A 3 8.91 -23.87 19.38
C THR A 3 8.19 -22.65 18.83
N THR A 4 8.92 -21.80 18.16
CA THR A 4 8.33 -20.73 17.37
C THR A 4 7.72 -21.39 16.15
N LEU A 5 6.41 -21.55 16.12
CA LEU A 5 5.66 -22.00 14.94
C LEU A 5 6.13 -21.21 13.74
N ALA A 6 6.75 -21.90 12.79
CA ALA A 6 7.28 -21.29 11.57
C ALA A 6 6.19 -21.37 10.51
N TYR A 7 5.39 -20.33 10.37
CA TYR A 7 4.40 -20.23 9.30
C TYR A 7 5.08 -20.00 7.95
N SER A 8 4.65 -20.73 6.94
CA SER A 8 4.98 -20.43 5.55
C SER A 8 4.24 -19.17 5.07
N VAL A 9 4.67 -18.62 3.96
CA VAL A 9 3.96 -17.51 3.30
C VAL A 9 2.54 -17.93 2.94
N LEU A 10 2.35 -19.14 2.43
CA LEU A 10 1.05 -19.68 2.10
C LEU A 10 0.14 -19.77 3.33
N ASP A 11 0.67 -20.23 4.48
CA ASP A 11 -0.10 -20.30 5.73
C ASP A 11 -0.62 -18.91 6.14
N ILE A 12 0.23 -17.88 6.04
CA ILE A 12 -0.18 -16.50 6.37
C ILE A 12 -1.29 -16.02 5.43
N VAL A 13 -1.19 -16.31 4.13
CA VAL A 13 -2.21 -15.88 3.16
C VAL A 13 -3.51 -16.64 3.35
N LEU A 14 -3.44 -17.94 3.69
CA LEU A 14 -4.62 -18.75 4.02
C LEU A 14 -5.39 -18.25 5.24
N MET A 15 -4.72 -17.56 6.19
CA MET A 15 -5.43 -16.90 7.31
C MET A 15 -6.46 -15.86 6.82
N GLY A 16 -6.27 -15.27 5.64
CA GLY A 16 -7.26 -14.38 5.02
C GLY A 16 -8.56 -15.09 4.65
N ARG A 17 -8.52 -16.42 4.49
CA ARG A 17 -9.67 -17.27 4.18
C ARG A 17 -10.42 -17.80 5.43
N ALA A 18 -10.02 -17.36 6.63
CA ALA A 18 -10.55 -17.91 7.88
C ALA A 18 -12.08 -17.77 8.04
N ARG A 19 -12.73 -16.88 7.29
CA ARG A 19 -14.21 -16.75 7.30
C ARG A 19 -14.89 -17.85 6.52
N GLU A 20 -14.26 -18.34 5.45
CA GLU A 20 -14.77 -19.40 4.58
C GLU A 20 -14.38 -20.79 5.09
N ILE A 21 -13.28 -20.88 5.84
CA ILE A 21 -12.81 -22.10 6.49
C ILE A 21 -13.47 -22.17 7.86
N GLY A 22 -14.28 -23.19 8.13
CA GLY A 22 -14.92 -23.38 9.42
C GLY A 22 -13.89 -23.51 10.55
N THR A 23 -14.27 -23.16 11.77
CA THR A 23 -13.38 -23.07 12.95
C THR A 23 -12.55 -24.36 13.23
N PHE A 24 -13.03 -25.51 12.79
CA PHE A 24 -12.39 -26.81 12.95
C PHE A 24 -12.11 -27.53 11.63
N GLU A 25 -12.22 -26.81 10.51
CA GLU A 25 -11.95 -27.36 9.18
C GLU A 25 -10.53 -27.05 8.74
N LEU A 26 -9.98 -27.91 7.88
CA LEU A 26 -8.72 -27.66 7.20
C LEU A 26 -8.98 -26.89 5.89
N PRO A 27 -8.02 -26.08 5.42
CA PRO A 27 -8.11 -25.45 4.11
C PRO A 27 -8.40 -26.46 3.01
N LYS A 28 -9.31 -26.12 2.10
CA LYS A 28 -9.66 -26.92 0.94
C LYS A 28 -8.79 -26.49 -0.26
N PRO A 29 -8.71 -27.31 -1.33
CA PRO A 29 -7.94 -26.95 -2.54
C PRO A 29 -8.35 -25.61 -3.15
N GLU A 30 -9.61 -25.23 -3.02
CA GLU A 30 -10.12 -23.92 -3.45
C GLU A 30 -9.57 -22.74 -2.64
N ASP A 31 -9.33 -22.93 -1.33
CA ASP A 31 -8.72 -21.91 -0.47
C ASP A 31 -7.24 -21.73 -0.81
N GLU A 32 -6.53 -22.84 -1.02
CA GLU A 32 -5.14 -22.80 -1.48
C GLU A 32 -5.03 -22.14 -2.86
N ALA A 33 -5.95 -22.45 -3.79
CA ALA A 33 -5.97 -21.82 -5.10
C ALA A 33 -6.22 -20.31 -5.01
N ALA A 34 -7.11 -19.85 -4.11
CA ALA A 34 -7.37 -18.44 -3.86
C ALA A 34 -6.12 -17.73 -3.26
N ALA A 35 -5.46 -18.36 -2.28
CA ALA A 35 -4.24 -17.86 -1.67
C ALA A 35 -3.10 -17.75 -2.70
N MET A 36 -2.88 -18.79 -3.51
CA MET A 36 -1.88 -18.79 -4.58
C MET A 36 -2.18 -17.75 -5.67
N LYS A 37 -3.46 -17.51 -5.99
CA LYS A 37 -3.87 -16.44 -6.91
C LYS A 37 -3.53 -15.06 -6.36
N ALA A 38 -3.71 -14.84 -5.06
CA ALA A 38 -3.33 -13.59 -4.40
C ALA A 38 -1.81 -13.38 -4.43
N LEU A 39 -1.03 -14.41 -4.11
CA LEU A 39 0.44 -14.39 -4.18
C LEU A 39 0.94 -14.08 -5.60
N ARG A 40 0.38 -14.71 -6.62
CA ARG A 40 0.73 -14.46 -8.03
C ARG A 40 0.52 -13.00 -8.45
N ARG A 41 -0.56 -12.38 -7.99
CA ARG A 41 -0.83 -10.95 -8.30
C ARG A 41 0.26 -10.02 -7.80
N LEU A 42 1.00 -10.43 -6.78
CA LEU A 42 2.09 -9.67 -6.17
C LEU A 42 3.48 -10.21 -6.51
N GLY A 43 3.57 -11.22 -7.41
CA GLY A 43 4.83 -11.82 -7.82
C GLY A 43 5.56 -12.54 -6.67
N LEU A 44 4.80 -13.21 -5.79
CA LEU A 44 5.31 -13.88 -4.59
C LEU A 44 5.08 -15.41 -4.61
N GLU A 45 4.60 -15.99 -5.70
CA GLU A 45 4.29 -17.42 -5.77
C GLU A 45 5.49 -18.32 -5.45
N ASP A 46 6.68 -17.95 -5.90
CA ASP A 46 7.92 -18.70 -5.64
C ASP A 46 8.35 -18.67 -4.17
N LEU A 47 7.70 -17.85 -3.35
CA LEU A 47 7.96 -17.73 -1.93
C LEU A 47 6.94 -18.45 -1.06
N ALA A 48 5.93 -19.12 -1.65
CA ALA A 48 4.80 -19.71 -0.94
C ALA A 48 5.22 -20.62 0.23
N ASP A 49 6.22 -21.48 0.02
CA ASP A 49 6.73 -22.43 1.02
C ASP A 49 7.81 -21.82 1.94
N ARG A 50 8.23 -20.56 1.71
CA ARG A 50 9.24 -19.93 2.56
C ARG A 50 8.66 -19.53 3.91
N ASN A 51 9.51 -19.61 4.93
CA ASN A 51 9.17 -19.07 6.25
C ASN A 51 8.97 -17.55 6.15
N PHE A 52 7.78 -17.08 6.53
CA PHE A 52 7.40 -15.66 6.50
C PHE A 52 8.40 -14.75 7.23
N ARG A 53 8.94 -15.18 8.39
CA ARG A 53 9.90 -14.39 9.17
C ARG A 53 11.26 -14.21 8.50
N ARG A 54 11.58 -15.02 7.49
CA ARG A 54 12.84 -14.91 6.73
C ARG A 54 12.74 -14.00 5.52
N LEU A 55 11.57 -13.44 5.27
CA LEU A 55 11.34 -12.47 4.21
C LEU A 55 11.88 -11.09 4.59
N SER A 56 12.24 -10.28 3.59
CA SER A 56 12.48 -8.85 3.81
C SER A 56 11.20 -8.14 4.25
N GLY A 57 11.32 -7.01 4.95
CA GLY A 57 10.16 -6.23 5.40
C GLY A 57 9.17 -5.91 4.28
N GLY A 58 9.67 -5.50 3.11
CA GLY A 58 8.83 -5.25 1.94
C GLY A 58 8.12 -6.50 1.41
N GLN A 59 8.77 -7.68 1.44
CA GLN A 59 8.10 -8.93 1.08
C GLN A 59 7.02 -9.31 2.10
N GLN A 60 7.29 -9.11 3.40
CA GLN A 60 6.29 -9.35 4.44
C GLN A 60 5.07 -8.45 4.26
N GLN A 61 5.27 -7.17 3.93
CA GLN A 61 4.18 -6.23 3.64
C GLN A 61 3.31 -6.72 2.47
N LEU A 62 3.93 -7.17 1.38
CA LEU A 62 3.21 -7.71 0.23
C LEU A 62 2.43 -9.01 0.58
N VAL A 63 2.98 -9.87 1.45
CA VAL A 63 2.27 -11.07 1.93
C VAL A 63 1.04 -10.71 2.75
N VAL A 64 1.13 -9.65 3.59
CA VAL A 64 -0.04 -9.15 4.34
C VAL A 64 -1.12 -8.63 3.38
N ILE A 65 -0.74 -7.91 2.33
CA ILE A 65 -1.70 -7.49 1.29
C ILE A 65 -2.30 -8.72 0.57
N ALA A 66 -1.48 -9.73 0.23
CA ALA A 66 -1.98 -10.97 -0.37
C ALA A 66 -3.01 -11.68 0.51
N ARG A 67 -2.81 -11.67 1.83
CA ARG A 67 -3.75 -12.25 2.80
C ARG A 67 -5.13 -11.58 2.72
N GLU A 68 -5.17 -10.25 2.72
CA GLU A 68 -6.44 -9.50 2.62
C GLU A 68 -7.13 -9.76 1.27
N LEU A 69 -6.36 -9.87 0.19
CA LEU A 69 -6.87 -10.21 -1.15
C LEU A 69 -7.46 -11.62 -1.22
N ALA A 70 -6.83 -12.58 -0.56
CA ALA A 70 -7.34 -13.97 -0.52
C ALA A 70 -8.70 -14.07 0.17
N GLY A 71 -8.96 -13.19 1.14
CA GLY A 71 -10.22 -13.08 1.86
C GLY A 71 -11.38 -12.51 1.05
N GLY A 72 -11.14 -12.01 -0.17
CA GLY A 72 -12.20 -11.47 -1.03
C GLY A 72 -12.89 -10.23 -0.46
N ALA A 73 -12.17 -9.40 0.29
CA ALA A 73 -12.71 -8.21 0.93
C ALA A 73 -13.29 -7.22 -0.10
N GLU A 74 -14.49 -6.70 0.18
CA GLU A 74 -15.11 -5.62 -0.61
C GLU A 74 -14.51 -4.25 -0.32
N LEU A 75 -13.89 -4.10 0.86
CA LEU A 75 -13.19 -2.90 1.31
C LEU A 75 -11.84 -3.27 1.89
N LEU A 76 -10.78 -2.64 1.40
CA LEU A 76 -9.41 -2.74 1.93
C LEU A 76 -9.03 -1.47 2.68
N LEU A 77 -8.51 -1.65 3.89
CA LEU A 77 -7.89 -0.58 4.66
C LEU A 77 -6.39 -0.84 4.72
N LEU A 78 -5.60 0.04 4.11
CA LEU A 78 -4.15 -0.12 3.98
C LEU A 78 -3.43 1.04 4.66
N ASP A 79 -2.61 0.72 5.65
CA ASP A 79 -1.79 1.71 6.33
C ASP A 79 -0.39 1.74 5.71
N GLU A 80 -0.05 2.86 5.07
CA GLU A 80 1.22 3.09 4.36
C GLU A 80 1.69 1.90 3.49
N PRO A 81 0.88 1.40 2.54
CA PRO A 81 1.15 0.14 1.85
C PRO A 81 2.44 0.13 1.00
N THR A 82 3.04 1.28 0.76
CA THR A 82 4.22 1.44 -0.11
C THR A 82 5.48 1.92 0.62
N ALA A 83 5.39 2.32 1.90
CA ALA A 83 6.46 3.02 2.62
C ALA A 83 7.82 2.28 2.69
N THR A 84 7.79 0.95 2.80
CA THR A 84 9.02 0.12 2.94
C THR A 84 9.43 -0.60 1.65
N LEU A 85 8.79 -0.24 0.52
CA LEU A 85 8.97 -0.93 -0.75
C LEU A 85 9.98 -0.19 -1.65
N ASP A 86 10.71 -0.96 -2.47
CA ASP A 86 11.45 -0.41 -3.60
C ASP A 86 10.49 0.07 -4.70
N LEU A 87 10.96 0.93 -5.61
CA LEU A 87 10.15 1.55 -6.66
C LEU A 87 9.36 0.54 -7.50
N LYS A 88 9.95 -0.61 -7.83
CA LYS A 88 9.27 -1.66 -8.60
C LYS A 88 8.08 -2.26 -7.85
N ARG A 89 8.25 -2.49 -6.56
CA ARG A 89 7.19 -3.01 -5.70
C ARG A 89 6.12 -1.96 -5.39
N GLN A 90 6.51 -0.69 -5.24
CA GLN A 90 5.56 0.43 -5.13
C GLN A 90 4.64 0.46 -6.35
N GLU A 91 5.22 0.42 -7.56
CA GLU A 91 4.46 0.35 -8.82
C GLU A 91 3.50 -0.85 -8.83
N THR A 92 3.97 -2.03 -8.39
CA THR A 92 3.14 -3.24 -8.32
C THR A 92 1.93 -3.04 -7.40
N VAL A 93 2.12 -2.46 -6.21
CA VAL A 93 1.04 -2.23 -5.24
C VAL A 93 0.06 -1.16 -5.76
N LEU A 94 0.55 -0.05 -6.29
CA LEU A 94 -0.30 1.02 -6.83
C LEU A 94 -1.14 0.52 -8.02
N SER A 95 -0.53 -0.20 -8.96
CA SER A 95 -1.24 -0.80 -10.10
C SER A 95 -2.27 -1.85 -9.66
N LEU A 96 -1.96 -2.61 -8.59
CA LEU A 96 -2.91 -3.54 -8.00
C LEU A 96 -4.10 -2.81 -7.40
N MET A 97 -3.87 -1.74 -6.63
CA MET A 97 -4.94 -0.92 -6.03
C MET A 97 -5.87 -0.37 -7.11
N GLU A 98 -5.32 0.23 -8.17
CA GLU A 98 -6.07 0.72 -9.32
C GLU A 98 -6.91 -0.40 -9.98
N SER A 99 -6.30 -1.57 -10.20
CA SER A 99 -6.98 -2.74 -10.79
C SER A 99 -8.11 -3.28 -9.90
N LEU A 100 -8.00 -3.19 -8.59
CA LEU A 100 -9.03 -3.62 -7.63
C LEU A 100 -10.17 -2.61 -7.58
N ALA A 101 -9.86 -1.31 -7.49
CA ALA A 101 -10.84 -0.23 -7.52
C ALA A 101 -11.69 -0.28 -8.81
N ALA A 102 -11.06 -0.48 -9.97
CA ALA A 102 -11.75 -0.63 -11.25
C ALA A 102 -12.71 -1.85 -11.29
N ARG A 103 -12.58 -2.80 -10.36
CA ARG A 103 -13.49 -3.97 -10.21
C ARG A 103 -14.51 -3.80 -9.09
N GLY A 104 -14.59 -2.60 -8.49
CA GLY A 104 -15.56 -2.28 -7.46
C GLY A 104 -15.11 -2.55 -6.02
N THR A 105 -13.83 -2.91 -5.79
CA THR A 105 -13.29 -3.01 -4.43
C THR A 105 -13.05 -1.60 -3.89
N GLY A 106 -13.65 -1.26 -2.76
CA GLY A 106 -13.34 -0.02 -2.04
C GLY A 106 -11.92 -0.08 -1.45
N ILE A 107 -11.16 1.01 -1.57
CA ILE A 107 -9.80 1.08 -1.00
C ILE A 107 -9.66 2.39 -0.24
N ILE A 108 -9.29 2.29 1.04
CA ILE A 108 -8.85 3.43 1.84
C ILE A 108 -7.41 3.16 2.23
N PHE A 109 -6.52 4.10 1.96
CA PHE A 109 -5.12 3.96 2.34
C PHE A 109 -4.56 5.26 2.91
N THR A 110 -3.61 5.13 3.84
CA THR A 110 -2.80 6.25 4.31
C THR A 110 -1.50 6.30 3.54
N THR A 111 -0.97 7.49 3.35
CA THR A 111 0.37 7.69 2.78
C THR A 111 0.92 9.05 3.18
N HIS A 112 2.24 9.14 3.33
CA HIS A 112 2.97 10.40 3.42
C HIS A 112 3.56 10.82 2.06
N GLU A 113 3.31 10.04 1.01
CA GLU A 113 3.77 10.29 -0.36
C GLU A 113 2.62 10.85 -1.22
N PRO A 114 2.50 12.18 -1.37
CA PRO A 114 1.39 12.78 -2.13
C PRO A 114 1.35 12.34 -3.59
N LEU A 115 2.51 11.96 -4.16
CA LEU A 115 2.59 11.39 -5.51
C LEU A 115 1.76 10.10 -5.62
N HIS A 116 1.85 9.20 -4.64
CA HIS A 116 1.10 7.95 -4.66
C HIS A 116 -0.41 8.20 -4.59
N ALA A 117 -0.85 9.13 -3.71
CA ALA A 117 -2.25 9.53 -3.66
C ALA A 117 -2.71 10.14 -4.99
N GLY A 118 -1.94 11.06 -5.58
CA GLY A 118 -2.26 11.69 -6.86
C GLY A 118 -2.30 10.73 -8.06
N LEU A 119 -1.67 9.54 -7.95
CA LEU A 119 -1.67 8.54 -9.02
C LEU A 119 -2.90 7.64 -9.01
N VAL A 120 -3.44 7.29 -7.83
CA VAL A 120 -4.44 6.21 -7.70
C VAL A 120 -5.69 6.57 -6.91
N ALA A 121 -5.74 7.70 -6.20
CA ALA A 121 -6.90 8.06 -5.40
C ALA A 121 -7.92 8.88 -6.21
N ASP A 122 -9.21 8.54 -6.09
CA ASP A 122 -10.31 9.35 -6.61
C ASP A 122 -10.55 10.55 -5.69
N ASP A 123 -10.61 10.31 -4.37
CA ASP A 123 -10.77 11.32 -3.33
C ASP A 123 -9.60 11.31 -2.35
N ALA A 124 -9.30 12.45 -1.75
CA ALA A 124 -8.26 12.61 -0.76
C ALA A 124 -8.75 13.36 0.49
N LEU A 125 -8.29 12.92 1.64
CA LEU A 125 -8.33 13.65 2.90
C LEU A 125 -6.92 14.11 3.24
N LEU A 126 -6.63 15.40 3.10
CA LEU A 126 -5.35 16.00 3.44
C LEU A 126 -5.41 16.57 4.86
N MET A 127 -4.55 16.05 5.72
CA MET A 127 -4.41 16.55 7.10
C MET A 127 -3.44 17.72 7.11
N LEU A 128 -3.86 18.84 7.70
CA LEU A 128 -3.09 20.08 7.80
C LEU A 128 -2.67 20.32 9.26
N PRO A 129 -1.65 21.18 9.50
CA PRO A 129 -1.29 21.61 10.85
C PRO A 129 -2.48 22.28 11.57
N GLY A 130 -2.57 22.12 12.90
CA GLY A 130 -3.60 22.74 13.73
C GLY A 130 -4.97 22.08 13.62
N GLU A 131 -5.02 20.76 13.49
CA GLU A 131 -6.27 19.95 13.49
C GLU A 131 -7.25 20.28 12.34
N LYS A 132 -6.75 20.88 11.26
CA LYS A 132 -7.50 21.14 10.04
C LYS A 132 -7.37 19.98 9.08
N SER A 133 -8.38 19.78 8.24
CA SER A 133 -8.33 18.83 7.13
C SER A 133 -9.10 19.34 5.92
N LEU A 134 -8.67 18.91 4.74
CA LEU A 134 -9.34 19.18 3.48
C LEU A 134 -9.79 17.82 2.90
N TYR A 135 -11.04 17.74 2.44
CA TYR A 135 -11.59 16.54 1.80
C TYR A 135 -12.24 16.88 0.47
N GLY A 136 -12.03 16.03 -0.51
CA GLY A 136 -12.65 16.13 -1.83
C GLY A 136 -11.90 15.34 -2.87
N SER A 137 -12.21 15.55 -4.15
CA SER A 137 -11.55 14.86 -5.23
C SER A 137 -10.04 15.14 -5.23
N ALA A 138 -9.22 14.11 -5.47
CA ALA A 138 -7.77 14.16 -5.28
C ALA A 138 -7.11 15.28 -6.09
N ASP A 139 -7.57 15.54 -7.31
CA ASP A 139 -7.08 16.61 -8.18
C ASP A 139 -7.31 18.02 -7.61
N LYS A 140 -8.37 18.21 -6.81
CA LYS A 140 -8.69 19.50 -6.17
C LYS A 140 -8.04 19.68 -4.80
N ILE A 141 -7.73 18.57 -4.13
CA ILE A 141 -7.15 18.60 -2.78
C ILE A 141 -5.62 18.59 -2.84
N LEU A 142 -5.01 17.82 -3.74
CA LEU A 142 -3.57 17.65 -3.83
C LEU A 142 -2.95 18.74 -4.74
N THR A 143 -3.28 20.01 -4.46
CA THR A 143 -2.68 21.16 -5.18
C THR A 143 -1.35 21.55 -4.56
N PRO A 144 -0.45 22.23 -5.33
CA PRO A 144 0.81 22.73 -4.81
C PRO A 144 0.64 23.59 -3.55
N GLU A 145 -0.39 24.42 -3.48
CA GLU A 145 -0.68 25.32 -2.35
C GLU A 145 -1.05 24.53 -1.10
N ASN A 146 -1.98 23.58 -1.21
CA ASN A 146 -2.43 22.75 -0.11
C ASN A 146 -1.29 21.83 0.39
N LEU A 147 -0.50 21.29 -0.54
CA LEU A 147 0.65 20.45 -0.20
C LEU A 147 1.76 21.27 0.48
N PHE A 148 1.96 22.54 0.06
CA PHE A 148 2.88 23.43 0.76
C PHE A 148 2.41 23.71 2.20
N GLU A 149 1.10 23.94 2.42
CA GLU A 149 0.54 24.11 3.77
C GLU A 149 0.73 22.87 4.63
N ALA A 150 0.54 21.67 4.05
CA ALA A 150 0.66 20.41 4.77
C ALA A 150 2.11 20.03 5.12
N TYR A 151 3.03 20.19 4.17
CA TYR A 151 4.40 19.65 4.28
C TYR A 151 5.48 20.72 4.48
N GLY A 152 5.18 22.00 4.25
CA GLY A 152 6.16 23.10 4.30
C GLY A 152 7.21 23.06 3.17
N VAL A 153 6.99 22.22 2.16
CA VAL A 153 7.89 22.04 0.99
C VAL A 153 7.11 22.33 -0.28
N ARG A 154 7.72 23.02 -1.24
CA ARG A 154 7.12 23.21 -2.56
C ARG A 154 7.06 21.89 -3.31
N ILE A 155 5.88 21.58 -3.83
CA ILE A 155 5.62 20.41 -4.64
C ILE A 155 4.98 20.92 -5.93
N ASP A 156 5.69 20.81 -7.04
CA ASP A 156 5.19 21.26 -8.33
C ASP A 156 4.42 20.16 -9.05
N ALA A 157 3.29 20.53 -9.66
CA ALA A 157 2.57 19.68 -10.57
C ALA A 157 3.25 19.69 -11.94
N VAL A 158 3.86 18.57 -12.32
CA VAL A 158 4.44 18.42 -13.68
C VAL A 158 3.40 17.83 -14.61
N ALA A 159 3.10 18.54 -15.69
CA ALA A 159 2.22 18.06 -16.74
C ALA A 159 2.81 16.77 -17.37
N GLY A 160 2.14 15.64 -17.19
CA GLY A 160 2.48 14.33 -17.78
C GLY A 160 1.29 13.76 -18.56
N LYS A 161 1.50 12.66 -19.27
CA LYS A 161 0.41 11.90 -19.90
C LYS A 161 -0.46 11.26 -18.80
N GLY A 162 -1.58 11.89 -18.48
CA GLY A 162 -2.46 11.55 -17.36
C GLY A 162 -2.53 12.69 -16.34
N ALA A 163 -3.15 12.46 -15.18
CA ALA A 163 -3.18 13.43 -14.08
C ALA A 163 -1.76 13.91 -13.74
N GLY A 164 -1.60 15.24 -13.56
CA GLY A 164 -0.30 15.87 -13.35
C GLY A 164 0.53 15.15 -12.30
N ARG A 165 1.81 14.89 -12.60
CA ARG A 165 2.73 14.30 -11.63
C ARG A 165 3.15 15.36 -10.62
N LEU A 166 3.01 15.05 -9.34
CA LEU A 166 3.51 15.86 -8.24
C LEU A 166 5.00 15.54 -8.04
N ILE A 167 5.88 16.54 -8.17
CA ILE A 167 7.32 16.38 -7.94
C ILE A 167 7.75 17.37 -6.85
N PRO A 168 8.36 16.89 -5.73
CA PRO A 168 8.91 17.76 -4.72
C PRO A 168 10.05 18.61 -5.29
N ASP A 169 9.96 19.93 -5.12
CA ASP A 169 11.06 20.85 -5.39
C ASP A 169 11.82 21.12 -4.08
N PHE A 170 12.95 20.46 -3.92
CA PHE A 170 13.81 20.62 -2.75
C PHE A 170 14.80 21.78 -2.98
N GLU A 171 14.53 22.97 -2.46
CA GLU A 171 15.57 24.01 -2.30
C GLU A 171 16.58 23.56 -1.24
N ILE A 172 17.66 22.92 -1.66
CA ILE A 172 18.78 22.60 -0.77
C ILE A 172 19.54 23.91 -0.50
N ARG A 173 19.20 24.59 0.60
CA ARG A 173 19.96 25.75 1.09
C ARG A 173 21.35 25.26 1.56
N ARG A 174 22.36 25.37 0.70
CA ARG A 174 23.76 25.22 1.08
C ARG A 174 24.15 26.38 1.97
N GLY A 175 24.05 26.27 3.29
CA GLY A 175 24.56 27.35 4.11
C GLY A 175 24.14 27.46 5.57
N ASN A 176 23.29 26.64 6.13
CA ASN A 176 23.00 26.66 7.58
C ASN A 176 23.00 25.26 8.18
N LEU A 177 24.15 24.59 8.15
CA LEU A 177 24.39 23.55 9.14
C LEU A 177 24.73 24.29 10.45
N PRO A 178 24.05 24.03 11.57
CA PRO A 178 24.51 24.51 12.88
C PRO A 178 25.94 24.02 13.07
N GLN A 179 26.85 24.95 13.34
CA GLN A 179 28.23 24.61 13.72
C GLN A 179 28.18 23.76 14.99
N PRO A 180 29.06 22.74 15.15
CA PRO A 180 29.05 21.81 16.27
C PRO A 180 29.28 22.51 17.60
#